data_fbe4d07cb34617e65eb71de864a42aab
#
_entry.id   fbe4d07cb34617e65eb71de864a42aab
#
_cell.length_a   1.000
_cell.length_b   1.000
_cell.length_c   1.000
_cell.angle_alpha   90.00
_cell.angle_beta   90.00
_cell.angle_gamma   90.00
#
_symmetry.space_group_name_H-M   'P 1'
#
loop_
_entity.id
_entity.type
_entity.pdbx_description
1 polymer ?
#
loop_
_entity_poly.entity_id
_entity_poly.type
_entity_poly.pdbx_seq_one_letter_code
_entity_poly.pdbx_strand_id
1 'polypeptide(L)'
;MRRTVPLLLLLSQGSGLLVPSTRHALRPLPRAMLARPCFMAASAEEKGSSATDPLPPALLPITLSVFVQLLGEGIAISSLPLHMTSLGASTVEVGLATSCFSVAQMIMCPVLVSLSSRVGRALVLRVCLAGATASSLLIAASGNTAGILIGRFCAGVFAASVPVAQAAATDIVVGNQTARALSRVSAASQAGVVIGPAASAGMMAVFGMLGVPAPLRLRAAFLASAALALVVLAASVSPQGRQNALDVSTATTPAPPKGGDGDDDQQERAAMVPAPPLPPPPPSPPPPSPPPPQRGVLRVAQPLLRLLALLVGWSLTLSVSTYGLFAPRILGFAQPQLSATYSAGAALTILVQLLLFPNLVARLGEHATASAGALMIALGLTGTSLIRAPLPLHTLLYLFNRAGSGMADTATATMVARASRTKDERSRNLGLIQSTRAAARIVTPILGGELFRRSADAAFAPGALPYLANSLCVLAVAPIPLLLRRAERMQRDEGEAAAEGL
;
A
#
# COMPACT_ATOMS: atom_id res chain seq x y z
N MET A 1 20.38 38.54 -6.12
CA MET A 1 21.26 38.32 -7.29
C MET A 1 22.15 37.11 -7.04
N ARG A 2 22.07 36.14 -7.94
CA ARG A 2 23.01 35.00 -8.15
C ARG A 2 23.39 34.16 -6.94
N ARG A 3 22.79 32.98 -6.80
CA ARG A 3 23.36 31.61 -6.57
C ARG A 3 22.34 30.70 -5.89
N THR A 4 21.52 30.03 -6.65
CA THR A 4 20.83 28.78 -6.22
C THR A 4 20.28 28.05 -7.44
N VAL A 5 21.14 27.31 -8.11
CA VAL A 5 20.95 26.11 -8.90
C VAL A 5 22.36 25.52 -9.00
N PRO A 6 22.68 24.28 -8.70
CA PRO A 6 21.97 23.08 -9.08
C PRO A 6 21.94 21.96 -8.01
N LEU A 7 20.81 21.40 -7.72
CA LEU A 7 20.75 20.13 -6.98
C LEU A 7 20.24 18.95 -7.84
N LEU A 8 19.91 19.20 -9.10
CA LEU A 8 19.36 18.19 -10.02
C LEU A 8 20.41 17.57 -10.96
N LEU A 9 21.67 18.03 -10.93
CA LEU A 9 22.74 17.54 -11.82
C LEU A 9 23.71 16.55 -11.15
N LEU A 10 23.55 16.26 -9.86
CA LEU A 10 24.47 15.37 -9.12
C LEU A 10 24.06 13.88 -9.13
N LEU A 11 22.99 13.50 -9.82
CA LEU A 11 22.57 12.09 -9.94
C LEU A 11 22.86 11.43 -11.29
N SER A 12 23.62 12.09 -12.18
CA SER A 12 23.91 11.55 -13.50
C SER A 12 25.37 11.23 -13.82
N GLN A 13 26.29 11.35 -12.87
CA GLN A 13 27.70 11.00 -13.12
C GLN A 13 28.21 10.03 -12.03
N GLY A 14 28.43 8.80 -12.40
CA GLY A 14 29.14 7.84 -11.57
C GLY A 14 28.86 6.38 -11.90
N SER A 15 29.30 5.88 -13.06
CA SER A 15 29.87 4.52 -13.19
C SER A 15 30.30 4.26 -14.64
N GLY A 16 31.51 4.71 -14.95
CA GLY A 16 32.29 4.12 -16.04
C GLY A 16 32.84 2.77 -15.56
N LEU A 17 32.41 1.68 -16.18
CA LEU A 17 33.08 0.40 -16.09
C LEU A 17 33.25 -0.19 -17.48
N LEU A 18 34.53 -0.36 -17.81
CA LEU A 18 35.14 -0.96 -18.98
C LEU A 18 34.46 -2.28 -19.39
N VAL A 19 34.16 -2.40 -20.67
CA VAL A 19 33.76 -3.63 -21.34
C VAL A 19 34.99 -4.29 -21.93
N PRO A 20 35.34 -5.55 -21.61
CA PRO A 20 36.24 -6.32 -22.44
C PRO A 20 35.45 -7.07 -23.52
N SER A 21 35.85 -6.83 -24.78
CA SER A 21 35.37 -7.57 -25.94
C SER A 21 36.03 -8.96 -25.95
N THR A 22 35.20 -10.00 -25.93
CA THR A 22 35.66 -11.33 -26.38
C THR A 22 34.59 -11.90 -27.35
N ARG A 23 35.01 -11.93 -28.62
CA ARG A 23 34.37 -12.73 -29.66
C ARG A 23 34.60 -14.20 -29.35
N HIS A 24 33.55 -14.98 -29.09
CA HIS A 24 33.60 -16.43 -29.21
C HIS A 24 32.50 -16.93 -30.14
N ALA A 25 32.96 -17.75 -31.11
CA ALA A 25 32.22 -18.34 -32.20
C ALA A 25 31.07 -19.23 -31.72
N LEU A 26 29.93 -19.06 -32.37
CA LEU A 26 28.75 -19.93 -32.25
C LEU A 26 29.01 -21.28 -32.95
N ARG A 27 28.94 -22.39 -32.19
CA ARG A 27 28.75 -23.72 -32.71
C ARG A 27 27.26 -24.05 -32.76
N PRO A 28 26.74 -24.68 -33.81
CA PRO A 28 25.33 -25.08 -33.87
C PRO A 28 25.07 -26.31 -33.02
N LEU A 29 24.01 -26.26 -32.21
CA LEU A 29 23.50 -27.40 -31.43
C LEU A 29 22.53 -28.26 -32.24
N PRO A 30 22.43 -29.59 -32.01
CA PRO A 30 21.69 -30.51 -32.81
C PRO A 30 20.17 -30.41 -32.61
N ARG A 31 19.45 -30.49 -33.73
CA ARG A 31 18.00 -30.62 -33.83
C ARG A 31 17.53 -31.98 -33.30
N ALA A 32 17.16 -32.12 -32.06
CA ALA A 32 16.27 -33.18 -31.59
C ALA A 32 15.85 -32.90 -30.16
N MET A 33 14.63 -32.38 -29.98
CA MET A 33 13.70 -32.56 -28.86
C MET A 33 12.64 -31.44 -28.86
N LEU A 34 11.77 -31.52 -29.86
CA LEU A 34 10.50 -30.79 -29.82
C LEU A 34 9.49 -31.62 -29.01
N ALA A 35 9.45 -31.43 -27.70
CA ALA A 35 8.34 -31.84 -26.89
C ALA A 35 7.35 -30.67 -26.78
N ARG A 36 6.10 -30.91 -27.10
CA ARG A 36 4.98 -29.96 -27.08
C ARG A 36 4.90 -29.24 -25.72
N PRO A 37 4.78 -27.92 -25.66
CA PRO A 37 4.60 -27.22 -24.40
C PRO A 37 3.20 -27.51 -23.84
N CYS A 38 3.15 -27.96 -22.59
CA CYS A 38 1.94 -28.14 -21.81
C CYS A 38 1.40 -26.76 -21.40
N PHE A 39 0.87 -25.98 -22.38
CA PHE A 39 0.29 -24.65 -22.19
C PHE A 39 -1.15 -24.72 -21.64
N MET A 40 -1.74 -25.92 -21.55
CA MET A 40 -3.11 -26.11 -21.04
C MET A 40 -3.21 -26.20 -19.49
N ALA A 41 -2.11 -26.35 -18.77
CA ALA A 41 -2.18 -26.47 -17.31
C ALA A 41 -2.27 -25.12 -16.59
N ALA A 42 -1.70 -24.05 -17.14
CA ALA A 42 -1.78 -22.71 -16.53
C ALA A 42 -3.16 -22.02 -16.72
N SER A 43 -3.89 -22.40 -17.78
CA SER A 43 -5.25 -21.90 -18.02
C SER A 43 -6.34 -22.70 -17.28
N ALA A 44 -6.02 -23.86 -16.73
CA ALA A 44 -6.97 -24.68 -15.96
C ALA A 44 -7.04 -24.27 -14.48
N GLU A 45 -5.96 -23.74 -13.89
CA GLU A 45 -5.99 -23.22 -12.51
C GLU A 45 -6.60 -21.81 -12.38
N GLU A 46 -6.68 -21.05 -13.46
CA GLU A 46 -7.30 -19.71 -13.47
C GLU A 46 -8.84 -19.76 -13.49
N LYS A 47 -9.44 -20.92 -13.72
CA LYS A 47 -10.91 -21.10 -13.77
C LYS A 47 -11.57 -21.42 -12.42
N GLY A 48 -10.82 -21.51 -11.31
CA GLY A 48 -11.31 -22.05 -10.03
C GLY A 48 -11.94 -21.07 -9.07
N SER A 49 -11.74 -19.73 -9.21
CA SER A 49 -12.30 -18.76 -8.24
C SER A 49 -13.07 -17.66 -8.97
N SER A 50 -14.40 -17.65 -8.80
CA SER A 50 -15.24 -16.59 -9.35
C SER A 50 -14.99 -15.27 -8.60
N ALA A 51 -15.12 -14.13 -9.29
CA ALA A 51 -14.99 -12.80 -8.67
C ALA A 51 -16.04 -12.56 -7.55
N THR A 52 -16.98 -13.45 -7.39
CA THR A 52 -18.09 -13.41 -6.41
C THR A 52 -17.83 -14.27 -5.18
N ASP A 53 -16.84 -15.19 -5.20
CA ASP A 53 -16.57 -16.06 -4.07
C ASP A 53 -16.19 -15.27 -2.81
N PRO A 54 -16.61 -15.70 -1.61
CA PRO A 54 -16.29 -15.03 -0.37
C PRO A 54 -14.77 -15.04 -0.14
N LEU A 55 -14.22 -13.92 0.31
CA LEU A 55 -12.80 -13.84 0.68
C LEU A 55 -12.52 -14.69 1.93
N PRO A 56 -11.35 -15.32 2.01
CA PRO A 56 -10.96 -16.14 3.14
C PRO A 56 -11.14 -15.41 4.49
N PRO A 57 -11.70 -16.06 5.53
CA PRO A 57 -11.91 -15.45 6.85
C PRO A 57 -10.61 -15.01 7.52
N ALA A 58 -9.47 -15.61 7.16
CA ALA A 58 -8.13 -15.23 7.61
C ALA A 58 -7.74 -13.76 7.29
N LEU A 59 -8.41 -13.10 6.33
CA LEU A 59 -8.20 -11.67 6.04
C LEU A 59 -8.78 -10.75 7.12
N LEU A 60 -9.75 -11.19 7.91
CA LEU A 60 -10.42 -10.36 8.92
C LEU A 60 -9.44 -9.89 10.03
N PRO A 61 -8.68 -10.77 10.69
CA PRO A 61 -7.74 -10.32 11.72
C PRO A 61 -6.62 -9.43 11.15
N ILE A 62 -6.20 -9.65 9.91
CA ILE A 62 -5.22 -8.81 9.22
C ILE A 62 -5.78 -7.40 9.00
N THR A 63 -6.98 -7.28 8.46
CA THR A 63 -7.63 -5.99 8.20
C THR A 63 -7.98 -5.26 9.49
N LEU A 64 -8.38 -5.97 10.55
CA LEU A 64 -8.65 -5.40 11.86
C LEU A 64 -7.39 -4.82 12.51
N SER A 65 -6.26 -5.52 12.43
CA SER A 65 -4.97 -5.03 12.94
C SER A 65 -4.55 -3.72 12.24
N VAL A 66 -4.71 -3.65 10.92
CA VAL A 66 -4.45 -2.44 10.14
C VAL A 66 -5.40 -1.31 10.54
N PHE A 67 -6.70 -1.60 10.62
CA PHE A 67 -7.71 -0.62 11.00
C PHE A 67 -7.39 0.02 12.36
N VAL A 68 -7.12 -0.80 13.39
CA VAL A 68 -6.85 -0.30 14.74
C VAL A 68 -5.56 0.51 14.80
N GLN A 69 -4.50 0.07 14.13
CA GLN A 69 -3.25 0.84 14.08
C GLN A 69 -3.45 2.20 13.40
N LEU A 70 -4.18 2.23 12.28
CA LEU A 70 -4.45 3.47 11.55
C LEU A 70 -5.50 4.36 12.26
N LEU A 71 -6.38 3.77 13.06
CA LEU A 71 -7.27 4.52 13.97
C LEU A 71 -6.44 5.30 15.01
N GLY A 72 -5.44 4.65 15.60
CA GLY A 72 -4.49 5.31 16.50
C GLY A 72 -3.71 6.45 15.83
N GLU A 73 -3.29 6.28 14.58
CA GLU A 73 -2.66 7.34 13.80
C GLU A 73 -3.64 8.48 13.49
N GLY A 74 -4.88 8.19 13.17
CA GLY A 74 -5.94 9.19 12.97
C GLY A 74 -6.23 10.01 14.24
N ILE A 75 -6.26 9.35 15.41
CA ILE A 75 -6.35 10.00 16.72
C ILE A 75 -5.13 10.93 16.92
N ALA A 76 -3.93 10.44 16.62
CA ALA A 76 -2.71 11.23 16.75
C ALA A 76 -2.71 12.46 15.85
N ILE A 77 -3.12 12.32 14.58
CA ILE A 77 -3.18 13.46 13.64
C ILE A 77 -4.03 14.61 14.19
N SER A 78 -5.13 14.32 14.87
CA SER A 78 -6.04 15.35 15.41
C SER A 78 -5.66 15.87 16.79
N SER A 79 -5.19 14.98 17.68
CA SER A 79 -4.94 15.31 19.10
C SER A 79 -3.52 15.81 19.36
N LEU A 80 -2.55 15.37 18.56
CA LEU A 80 -1.14 15.68 18.78
C LEU A 80 -0.83 17.19 18.72
N PRO A 81 -1.30 17.95 17.71
CA PRO A 81 -1.06 19.39 17.68
C PRO A 81 -1.58 20.09 18.92
N LEU A 82 -2.79 19.72 19.36
CA LEU A 82 -3.41 20.30 20.57
C LEU A 82 -2.63 19.93 21.83
N HIS A 83 -2.16 18.69 21.92
CA HIS A 83 -1.37 18.24 23.06
C HIS A 83 -0.01 18.95 23.11
N MET A 84 0.67 19.08 21.99
CA MET A 84 1.97 19.77 21.90
C MET A 84 1.83 21.27 22.21
N THR A 85 0.81 21.94 21.67
CA THR A 85 0.57 23.37 21.98
C THR A 85 0.20 23.59 23.43
N SER A 86 -0.52 22.68 24.08
CA SER A 86 -0.80 22.75 25.54
C SER A 86 0.45 22.60 26.41
N LEU A 87 1.54 22.05 25.87
CA LEU A 87 2.86 21.96 26.49
C LEU A 87 3.80 23.10 26.09
N GLY A 88 3.29 24.12 25.37
CA GLY A 88 4.06 25.28 24.94
C GLY A 88 4.89 25.04 23.64
N ALA A 89 4.63 23.97 22.91
CA ALA A 89 5.35 23.70 21.67
C ALA A 89 5.02 24.75 20.59
N SER A 90 6.06 25.12 19.83
CA SER A 90 5.94 25.95 18.65
C SER A 90 5.30 25.20 17.47
N THR A 91 4.77 25.93 16.49
CA THR A 91 4.26 25.35 15.23
C THR A 91 5.31 24.55 14.46
N VAL A 92 6.58 24.93 14.60
CA VAL A 92 7.71 24.20 13.98
C VAL A 92 7.89 22.83 14.62
N GLU A 93 7.82 22.73 15.95
CA GLU A 93 7.94 21.46 16.67
C GLU A 93 6.76 20.53 16.38
N VAL A 94 5.55 21.05 16.23
CA VAL A 94 4.37 20.28 15.78
C VAL A 94 4.59 19.71 14.37
N GLY A 95 5.13 20.50 13.45
CA GLY A 95 5.52 20.05 12.13
C GLY A 95 6.63 18.99 12.17
N LEU A 96 7.62 19.17 13.05
CA LEU A 96 8.73 18.24 13.26
C LEU A 96 8.24 16.87 13.75
N ALA A 97 7.20 16.81 14.58
CA ALA A 97 6.63 15.54 15.05
C ALA A 97 6.07 14.70 13.89
N THR A 98 5.43 15.32 12.91
CA THR A 98 4.95 14.64 11.70
C THR A 98 6.11 14.19 10.81
N SER A 99 7.15 15.02 10.69
CA SER A 99 8.35 14.70 9.92
C SER A 99 9.15 13.55 10.53
N CYS A 100 9.35 13.55 11.85
CA CYS A 100 10.02 12.45 12.58
C CYS A 100 9.34 11.10 12.33
N PHE A 101 8.01 11.05 12.42
CA PHE A 101 7.23 9.85 12.09
C PHE A 101 7.47 9.41 10.66
N SER A 102 7.38 10.33 9.70
CA SER A 102 7.50 10.01 8.27
C SER A 102 8.91 9.57 7.89
N VAL A 103 9.95 10.15 8.47
CA VAL A 103 11.35 9.75 8.27
C VAL A 103 11.59 8.34 8.82
N ALA A 104 11.14 8.07 10.04
CA ALA A 104 11.27 6.73 10.64
C ALA A 104 10.53 5.69 9.80
N GLN A 105 9.30 5.98 9.35
CA GLN A 105 8.52 5.10 8.49
C GLN A 105 9.20 4.86 7.14
N MET A 106 9.75 5.90 6.52
CA MET A 106 10.44 5.79 5.23
C MET A 106 11.61 4.80 5.30
N ILE A 107 12.37 4.81 6.39
CA ILE A 107 13.54 3.94 6.58
C ILE A 107 13.13 2.54 7.00
N MET A 108 12.24 2.42 8.00
CA MET A 108 11.95 1.14 8.64
C MET A 108 10.91 0.30 7.93
N CYS A 109 10.03 0.92 7.14
CA CYS A 109 8.96 0.20 6.45
C CYS A 109 9.49 -0.91 5.52
N PRO A 110 10.43 -0.68 4.58
CA PRO A 110 10.94 -1.74 3.73
C PRO A 110 11.69 -2.82 4.52
N VAL A 111 12.32 -2.46 5.64
CA VAL A 111 13.02 -3.41 6.52
C VAL A 111 12.02 -4.36 7.17
N LEU A 112 10.98 -3.82 7.83
CA LEU A 112 9.96 -4.63 8.50
C LEU A 112 9.16 -5.48 7.50
N VAL A 113 8.83 -4.94 6.33
CA VAL A 113 8.10 -5.69 5.30
C VAL A 113 8.95 -6.82 4.74
N SER A 114 10.24 -6.60 4.51
CA SER A 114 11.17 -7.65 4.07
C SER A 114 11.39 -8.70 5.18
N LEU A 115 11.50 -8.27 6.43
CA LEU A 115 11.62 -9.17 7.57
C LEU A 115 10.39 -10.05 7.70
N SER A 116 9.19 -9.53 7.40
CA SER A 116 7.93 -10.27 7.53
C SER A 116 7.82 -11.48 6.60
N SER A 117 8.57 -11.52 5.48
CA SER A 117 8.64 -12.70 4.62
C SER A 117 9.48 -13.84 5.23
N ARG A 118 10.43 -13.50 6.12
CA ARG A 118 11.33 -14.48 6.75
C ARG A 118 10.82 -14.98 8.09
N VAL A 119 10.33 -14.07 8.94
CA VAL A 119 9.89 -14.41 10.30
C VAL A 119 8.38 -14.66 10.42
N GLY A 120 7.62 -14.41 9.33
CA GLY A 120 6.18 -14.57 9.26
C GLY A 120 5.40 -13.25 9.37
N ARG A 121 4.34 -13.14 8.55
CA ARG A 121 3.50 -11.93 8.44
C ARG A 121 2.81 -11.57 9.75
N ALA A 122 2.20 -12.58 10.40
CA ALA A 122 1.46 -12.39 11.63
C ALA A 122 2.35 -11.87 12.77
N LEU A 123 3.59 -12.36 12.88
CA LEU A 123 4.52 -11.90 13.92
C LEU A 123 4.86 -10.42 13.73
N VAL A 124 5.19 -10.00 12.49
CA VAL A 124 5.54 -8.59 12.24
C VAL A 124 4.33 -7.67 12.42
N LEU A 125 3.11 -8.09 12.05
CA LEU A 125 1.90 -7.32 12.35
C LEU A 125 1.70 -7.13 13.85
N ARG A 126 1.94 -8.16 14.68
CA ARG A 126 1.90 -8.05 16.15
C ARG A 126 2.97 -7.10 16.68
N VAL A 127 4.19 -7.17 16.15
CA VAL A 127 5.28 -6.25 16.49
C VAL A 127 4.92 -4.81 16.14
N CYS A 128 4.35 -4.57 14.95
CA CYS A 128 3.87 -3.25 14.56
C CYS A 128 2.79 -2.73 15.52
N LEU A 129 1.84 -3.58 15.91
CA LEU A 129 0.76 -3.20 16.82
C LEU A 129 1.26 -2.95 18.24
N ALA A 130 2.19 -3.80 18.74
CA ALA A 130 2.85 -3.60 20.03
C ALA A 130 3.68 -2.30 20.06
N GLY A 131 4.41 -2.02 18.99
CA GLY A 131 5.16 -0.78 18.84
C GLY A 131 4.27 0.46 18.79
N ALA A 132 3.14 0.38 18.07
CA ALA A 132 2.14 1.46 18.06
C ALA A 132 1.54 1.69 19.45
N THR A 133 1.24 0.62 20.20
CA THR A 133 0.78 0.70 21.60
C THR A 133 1.81 1.38 22.49
N ALA A 134 3.06 0.91 22.46
CA ALA A 134 4.15 1.50 23.23
C ALA A 134 4.39 2.99 22.90
N SER A 135 4.33 3.33 21.61
CA SER A 135 4.48 4.72 21.14
C SER A 135 3.35 5.62 21.65
N SER A 136 2.10 5.14 21.62
CA SER A 136 0.93 5.88 22.12
C SER A 136 1.02 6.07 23.64
N LEU A 137 1.47 5.06 24.39
CA LEU A 137 1.72 5.16 25.84
C LEU A 137 2.84 6.17 26.14
N LEU A 138 3.92 6.16 25.36
CA LEU A 138 5.02 7.10 25.52
C LEU A 138 4.56 8.53 25.26
N ILE A 139 3.76 8.78 24.23
CA ILE A 139 3.18 10.12 23.96
C ILE A 139 2.27 10.55 25.09
N ALA A 140 1.40 9.66 25.60
CA ALA A 140 0.48 9.96 26.69
C ALA A 140 1.21 10.28 28.01
N ALA A 141 2.30 9.58 28.30
CA ALA A 141 3.11 9.80 29.51
C ALA A 141 4.02 11.03 29.41
N SER A 142 4.29 11.51 28.19
CA SER A 142 5.22 12.62 27.98
C SER A 142 4.70 13.93 28.55
N GLY A 143 5.53 14.60 29.35
CA GLY A 143 5.28 15.92 29.91
C GLY A 143 5.98 17.05 29.13
N ASN A 144 6.71 16.74 28.06
CA ASN A 144 7.47 17.68 27.25
C ASN A 144 7.46 17.32 25.77
N THR A 145 7.80 18.29 24.93
CA THR A 145 7.84 18.14 23.47
C THR A 145 8.83 17.07 23.01
N ALA A 146 10.00 16.96 23.64
CA ALA A 146 11.02 16.00 23.26
C ALA A 146 10.54 14.54 23.41
N GLY A 147 9.86 14.22 24.50
CA GLY A 147 9.26 12.88 24.71
C GLY A 147 8.20 12.56 23.64
N ILE A 148 7.41 13.54 23.23
CA ILE A 148 6.43 13.37 22.15
C ILE A 148 7.14 13.13 20.81
N LEU A 149 8.22 13.84 20.50
CA LEU A 149 9.01 13.63 19.29
C LEU A 149 9.59 12.22 19.24
N ILE A 150 10.12 11.72 20.35
CA ILE A 150 10.61 10.34 20.48
C ILE A 150 9.45 9.35 20.25
N GLY A 151 8.30 9.57 20.88
CA GLY A 151 7.10 8.74 20.69
C GLY A 151 6.65 8.72 19.23
N ARG A 152 6.68 9.85 18.53
CA ARG A 152 6.36 9.93 17.09
C ARG A 152 7.38 9.21 16.22
N PHE A 153 8.65 9.32 16.53
CA PHE A 153 9.70 8.57 15.85
C PHE A 153 9.48 7.04 16.04
N CYS A 154 9.27 6.59 17.26
CA CYS A 154 8.95 5.19 17.56
C CYS A 154 7.69 4.71 16.83
N ALA A 155 6.61 5.50 16.79
CA ALA A 155 5.42 5.18 16.03
C ALA A 155 5.73 4.98 14.54
N GLY A 156 6.59 5.82 13.96
CA GLY A 156 7.06 5.71 12.59
C GLY A 156 7.87 4.44 12.33
N VAL A 157 8.73 4.02 13.27
CA VAL A 157 9.50 2.77 13.18
C VAL A 157 8.57 1.56 12.98
N PHE A 158 7.44 1.51 13.68
CA PHE A 158 6.50 0.39 13.62
C PHE A 158 5.34 0.59 12.64
N ALA A 159 5.37 1.63 11.80
CA ALA A 159 4.29 1.97 10.87
C ALA A 159 4.33 1.19 9.54
N ALA A 160 4.55 -0.13 9.60
CA ALA A 160 4.64 -1.00 8.43
C ALA A 160 3.41 -1.93 8.26
N SER A 161 2.35 -1.79 9.06
CA SER A 161 1.21 -2.71 9.06
C SER A 161 0.51 -2.79 7.71
N VAL A 162 0.30 -1.68 7.01
CA VAL A 162 -0.39 -1.66 5.71
C VAL A 162 0.32 -2.51 4.68
N PRO A 163 1.61 -2.29 4.33
CA PRO A 163 2.28 -3.09 3.32
C PRO A 163 2.54 -4.54 3.77
N VAL A 164 2.72 -4.82 5.08
CA VAL A 164 2.79 -6.19 5.59
C VAL A 164 1.45 -6.90 5.42
N ALA A 165 0.33 -6.22 5.71
CA ALA A 165 -1.02 -6.76 5.51
C ALA A 165 -1.34 -6.95 4.02
N GLN A 166 -0.92 -6.03 3.15
CA GLN A 166 -1.05 -6.19 1.70
C GLN A 166 -0.27 -7.40 1.20
N ALA A 167 0.96 -7.59 1.67
CA ALA A 167 1.76 -8.78 1.35
C ALA A 167 1.10 -10.06 1.91
N ALA A 168 0.60 -10.06 3.15
CA ALA A 168 -0.12 -11.18 3.74
C ALA A 168 -1.40 -11.52 2.95
N ALA A 169 -2.17 -10.50 2.56
CA ALA A 169 -3.39 -10.68 1.76
C ALA A 169 -3.08 -11.36 0.41
N THR A 170 -2.00 -10.94 -0.26
CA THR A 170 -1.59 -11.55 -1.53
C THR A 170 -0.93 -12.94 -1.38
N ASP A 171 -0.54 -13.32 -0.17
CA ASP A 171 -0.08 -14.68 0.12
C ASP A 171 -1.24 -15.67 0.34
N ILE A 172 -2.44 -15.17 0.73
CA ILE A 172 -3.64 -15.96 1.03
C ILE A 172 -4.53 -16.13 -0.20
N VAL A 173 -4.57 -15.15 -1.10
CA VAL A 173 -5.46 -15.15 -2.27
C VAL A 173 -4.68 -15.12 -3.58
N VAL A 174 -5.23 -15.73 -4.63
CA VAL A 174 -4.61 -15.83 -5.96
C VAL A 174 -5.57 -15.26 -7.03
N GLY A 175 -5.03 -14.88 -8.17
CA GLY A 175 -5.82 -14.50 -9.34
C GLY A 175 -6.71 -13.26 -9.10
N ASN A 176 -7.99 -13.38 -9.46
CA ASN A 176 -8.94 -12.26 -9.44
C ASN A 176 -9.30 -11.76 -8.04
N GLN A 177 -9.10 -12.56 -6.99
CA GLN A 177 -9.37 -12.14 -5.62
C GLN A 177 -8.30 -11.20 -5.05
N THR A 178 -7.11 -11.13 -5.64
CA THR A 178 -6.00 -10.28 -5.16
C THR A 178 -6.41 -8.80 -5.09
N ALA A 179 -7.06 -8.29 -6.13
CA ALA A 179 -7.51 -6.89 -6.14
C ALA A 179 -8.54 -6.60 -5.03
N ARG A 180 -9.47 -7.53 -4.80
CA ARG A 180 -10.48 -7.42 -3.72
C ARG A 180 -9.86 -7.48 -2.33
N ALA A 181 -8.89 -8.37 -2.12
CA ALA A 181 -8.18 -8.47 -0.84
C ALA A 181 -7.36 -7.20 -0.54
N LEU A 182 -6.61 -6.70 -1.54
CA LEU A 182 -5.85 -5.45 -1.41
C LEU A 182 -6.76 -4.24 -1.20
N SER A 183 -7.91 -4.17 -1.88
CA SER A 183 -8.88 -3.09 -1.67
C SER A 183 -9.47 -3.10 -0.26
N ARG A 184 -9.74 -4.27 0.33
CA ARG A 184 -10.18 -4.37 1.74
C ARG A 184 -9.13 -3.87 2.72
N VAL A 185 -7.86 -4.24 2.54
CA VAL A 185 -6.76 -3.73 3.38
C VAL A 185 -6.65 -2.22 3.26
N SER A 186 -6.70 -1.69 2.03
CA SER A 186 -6.64 -0.25 1.77
C SER A 186 -7.83 0.50 2.37
N ALA A 187 -9.06 -0.03 2.22
CA ALA A 187 -10.26 0.56 2.81
C ALA A 187 -10.23 0.54 4.34
N ALA A 188 -9.77 -0.55 4.96
CA ALA A 188 -9.59 -0.64 6.42
C ALA A 188 -8.58 0.40 6.93
N SER A 189 -7.48 0.60 6.21
CA SER A 189 -6.49 1.62 6.56
C SER A 189 -7.08 3.04 6.47
N GLN A 190 -7.81 3.35 5.42
CA GLN A 190 -8.47 4.65 5.26
C GLN A 190 -9.55 4.87 6.31
N ALA A 191 -10.37 3.84 6.60
CA ALA A 191 -11.40 3.91 7.63
C ALA A 191 -10.80 4.24 9.00
N GLY A 192 -9.66 3.62 9.37
CA GLY A 192 -8.95 3.91 10.61
C GLY A 192 -8.55 5.39 10.71
N VAL A 193 -7.86 5.90 9.68
CA VAL A 193 -7.41 7.31 9.65
C VAL A 193 -8.58 8.29 9.72
N VAL A 194 -9.71 7.98 9.07
CA VAL A 194 -10.89 8.87 8.99
C VAL A 194 -11.70 8.88 10.27
N ILE A 195 -11.89 7.70 10.87
CA ILE A 195 -12.66 7.57 12.12
C ILE A 195 -11.86 8.11 13.32
N GLY A 196 -10.53 8.06 13.24
CA GLY A 196 -9.64 8.49 14.33
C GLY A 196 -9.94 9.88 14.90
N PRO A 197 -10.00 10.94 14.09
CA PRO A 197 -10.33 12.28 14.57
C PRO A 197 -11.71 12.37 15.24
N ALA A 198 -12.72 11.68 14.67
CA ALA A 198 -14.05 11.65 15.26
C ALA A 198 -14.06 10.89 16.60
N ALA A 199 -13.34 9.77 16.68
CA ALA A 199 -13.15 9.01 17.91
C ALA A 199 -12.45 9.86 18.98
N SER A 200 -11.39 10.59 18.60
CA SER A 200 -10.70 11.52 19.48
C SER A 200 -11.63 12.60 20.01
N ALA A 201 -12.40 13.27 19.13
CA ALA A 201 -13.34 14.31 19.51
C ALA A 201 -14.44 13.77 20.46
N GLY A 202 -14.98 12.58 20.16
CA GLY A 202 -15.98 11.91 21.00
C GLY A 202 -15.41 11.59 22.41
N MET A 203 -14.19 11.05 22.48
CA MET A 203 -13.53 10.79 23.76
C MET A 203 -13.29 12.08 24.55
N MET A 204 -12.82 13.14 23.90
CA MET A 204 -12.65 14.46 24.54
C MET A 204 -13.94 15.02 25.10
N ALA A 205 -15.07 14.85 24.37
CA ALA A 205 -16.39 15.29 24.83
C ALA A 205 -16.84 14.47 26.06
N VAL A 206 -16.76 13.14 26.02
CA VAL A 206 -17.12 12.23 27.13
C VAL A 206 -16.28 12.56 28.38
N PHE A 207 -14.96 12.65 28.26
CA PHE A 207 -14.09 13.01 29.41
C PHE A 207 -14.35 14.46 29.89
N GLY A 208 -14.81 15.34 28.97
CA GLY A 208 -15.26 16.68 29.35
C GLY A 208 -16.50 16.66 30.23
N MET A 209 -17.49 15.85 29.91
CA MET A 209 -18.71 15.67 30.71
C MET A 209 -18.40 15.03 32.08
N LEU A 210 -17.34 14.22 32.16
CA LEU A 210 -16.87 13.61 33.42
C LEU A 210 -15.98 14.56 34.24
N GLY A 211 -15.83 15.83 33.86
CA GLY A 211 -15.06 16.83 34.59
C GLY A 211 -13.52 16.68 34.49
N VAL A 212 -13.02 15.81 33.60
CA VAL A 212 -11.57 15.60 33.43
C VAL A 212 -10.91 16.88 32.91
N PRO A 213 -9.80 17.37 33.51
CA PRO A 213 -9.10 18.57 33.04
C PRO A 213 -8.60 18.47 31.59
N ALA A 214 -8.61 19.55 30.81
CA ALA A 214 -8.29 19.57 29.41
C ALA A 214 -6.94 18.88 29.02
N PRO A 215 -5.82 19.11 29.75
CA PRO A 215 -4.56 18.41 29.46
C PRO A 215 -4.66 16.88 29.60
N LEU A 216 -5.44 16.42 30.58
CA LEU A 216 -5.63 15.00 30.83
C LEU A 216 -6.52 14.34 29.77
N ARG A 217 -7.50 15.06 29.21
CA ARG A 217 -8.34 14.58 28.10
C ARG A 217 -7.52 14.26 26.86
N LEU A 218 -6.54 15.11 26.54
CA LEU A 218 -5.64 14.90 25.38
C LEU A 218 -4.79 13.62 25.58
N ARG A 219 -4.25 13.42 26.79
CA ARG A 219 -3.53 12.17 27.13
C ARG A 219 -4.44 10.94 27.08
N ALA A 220 -5.69 11.08 27.54
CA ALA A 220 -6.67 9.99 27.54
C ALA A 220 -6.97 9.47 26.12
N ALA A 221 -6.95 10.32 25.09
CA ALA A 221 -7.12 9.91 23.69
C ALA A 221 -6.01 8.94 23.25
N PHE A 222 -4.76 9.21 23.63
CA PHE A 222 -3.63 8.30 23.33
C PHE A 222 -3.68 7.01 24.17
N LEU A 223 -4.11 7.10 25.44
CA LEU A 223 -4.30 5.93 26.28
C LEU A 223 -5.41 5.02 25.73
N ALA A 224 -6.52 5.58 25.25
CA ALA A 224 -7.61 4.82 24.65
C ALA A 224 -7.16 4.16 23.32
N SER A 225 -6.37 4.84 22.52
CA SER A 225 -5.74 4.25 21.33
C SER A 225 -4.84 3.08 21.69
N ALA A 226 -3.99 3.24 22.71
CA ALA A 226 -3.12 2.18 23.21
C ALA A 226 -3.91 0.99 23.77
N ALA A 227 -4.97 1.25 24.54
CA ALA A 227 -5.83 0.20 25.09
C ALA A 227 -6.51 -0.61 23.98
N LEU A 228 -7.06 0.05 22.97
CA LEU A 228 -7.67 -0.64 21.82
C LEU A 228 -6.66 -1.49 21.05
N ALA A 229 -5.47 -0.97 20.81
CA ALA A 229 -4.40 -1.70 20.15
C ALA A 229 -3.95 -2.91 20.99
N LEU A 230 -3.90 -2.76 22.32
CA LEU A 230 -3.57 -3.84 23.24
C LEU A 230 -4.64 -4.94 23.25
N VAL A 231 -5.92 -4.59 23.18
CA VAL A 231 -7.02 -5.56 23.09
C VAL A 231 -6.89 -6.40 21.81
N VAL A 232 -6.65 -5.76 20.66
CA VAL A 232 -6.47 -6.49 19.39
C VAL A 232 -5.18 -7.31 19.39
N LEU A 233 -4.10 -6.80 20.02
CA LEU A 233 -2.87 -7.56 20.20
C LEU A 233 -3.11 -8.80 21.06
N ALA A 234 -3.78 -8.67 22.20
CA ALA A 234 -4.12 -9.80 23.09
C ALA A 234 -5.00 -10.84 22.37
N ALA A 235 -6.02 -10.36 21.62
CA ALA A 235 -6.86 -11.24 20.80
C ALA A 235 -6.05 -12.00 19.74
N SER A 236 -5.04 -11.38 19.14
CA SER A 236 -4.17 -12.02 18.14
C SER A 236 -3.21 -13.07 18.73
N VAL A 237 -2.95 -13.05 20.02
CA VAL A 237 -2.06 -13.99 20.73
C VAL A 237 -2.87 -15.13 21.37
N SER A 238 -4.20 -15.01 21.48
CA SER A 238 -5.09 -16.05 22.01
C SER A 238 -4.94 -17.38 21.23
N PRO A 239 -5.34 -18.54 21.81
CA PRO A 239 -5.27 -19.83 21.11
C PRO A 239 -5.98 -19.82 19.76
N GLN A 240 -7.15 -19.19 19.65
CA GLN A 240 -7.89 -18.99 18.40
C GLN A 240 -7.13 -18.07 17.44
N GLY A 241 -6.53 -16.99 17.94
CA GLY A 241 -5.68 -16.10 17.14
C GLY A 241 -4.41 -16.79 16.63
N ARG A 242 -3.87 -17.75 17.37
CA ARG A 242 -2.73 -18.59 16.92
C ARG A 242 -3.17 -19.60 15.85
N GLN A 243 -4.32 -20.21 15.96
CA GLN A 243 -4.88 -21.10 14.93
C GLN A 243 -5.11 -20.34 13.63
N ASN A 244 -5.76 -19.16 13.68
CA ASN A 244 -5.93 -18.32 12.51
C ASN A 244 -4.60 -17.88 11.89
N ALA A 245 -3.55 -17.67 12.68
CA ALA A 245 -2.22 -17.33 12.19
C ALA A 245 -1.49 -18.54 11.58
N LEU A 246 -1.74 -19.75 12.10
CA LEU A 246 -1.24 -21.01 11.55
C LEU A 246 -1.94 -21.33 10.22
N ASP A 247 -3.25 -21.11 10.12
CA ASP A 247 -4.01 -21.26 8.87
C ASP A 247 -3.49 -20.32 7.79
N VAL A 248 -3.12 -19.09 8.15
CA VAL A 248 -2.42 -18.15 7.23
C VAL A 248 -1.05 -18.68 6.83
N SER A 249 -0.32 -19.32 7.74
CA SER A 249 1.00 -19.88 7.47
C SER A 249 0.94 -21.17 6.64
N THR A 250 -0.04 -22.03 6.89
CA THR A 250 -0.23 -23.29 6.16
C THR A 250 -0.83 -23.09 4.78
N ALA A 251 -1.69 -22.08 4.58
CA ALA A 251 -2.15 -21.66 3.27
C ALA A 251 -1.02 -21.17 2.36
N THR A 252 0.13 -20.83 2.94
CA THR A 252 1.32 -20.38 2.21
C THR A 252 2.32 -21.50 1.87
N THR A 253 2.16 -22.70 2.45
CA THR A 253 3.00 -23.85 2.14
C THR A 253 2.25 -24.73 1.13
N PRO A 254 2.81 -25.06 -0.06
CA PRO A 254 2.21 -26.04 -0.93
C PRO A 254 2.03 -27.34 -0.12
N ALA A 255 0.83 -27.87 -0.08
CA ALA A 255 0.58 -29.16 0.56
C ALA A 255 1.52 -30.20 -0.06
N PRO A 256 2.21 -31.02 0.73
CA PRO A 256 2.89 -32.18 0.18
C PRO A 256 1.84 -33.02 -0.53
N PRO A 257 2.17 -33.66 -1.66
CA PRO A 257 1.24 -34.53 -2.36
C PRO A 257 0.69 -35.54 -1.36
N LYS A 258 -0.63 -35.58 -1.19
CA LYS A 258 -1.28 -36.59 -0.35
C LYS A 258 -0.88 -37.95 -0.86
N GLY A 259 0.00 -38.63 -0.14
CA GLY A 259 0.15 -40.08 -0.21
C GLY A 259 -1.20 -40.65 0.15
N GLY A 260 -1.77 -41.46 -0.71
CA GLY A 260 -3.05 -42.11 -0.48
C GLY A 260 -3.00 -42.89 0.82
N ASP A 261 -3.81 -42.45 1.79
CA ASP A 261 -4.14 -43.25 2.96
C ASP A 261 -4.98 -44.45 2.48
N GLY A 262 -4.29 -45.57 2.36
CA GLY A 262 -4.92 -46.88 2.31
C GLY A 262 -5.01 -47.42 3.74
N ASP A 263 -6.02 -46.97 4.48
CA ASP A 263 -6.53 -47.68 5.64
C ASP A 263 -7.89 -48.25 5.26
N ASP A 264 -7.87 -49.51 4.83
CA ASP A 264 -8.93 -50.50 5.08
C ASP A 264 -8.40 -51.82 4.53
N ASP A 265 -8.10 -52.77 5.43
CA ASP A 265 -8.34 -54.20 5.36
C ASP A 265 -7.32 -54.97 6.20
N GLN A 266 -7.55 -54.99 7.49
CA GLN A 266 -7.21 -56.12 8.32
C GLN A 266 -8.37 -57.14 8.22
N GLN A 267 -8.37 -57.95 7.19
CA GLN A 267 -8.98 -59.29 7.20
C GLN A 267 -8.78 -59.99 5.86
N GLU A 268 -7.71 -60.73 5.76
CA GLU A 268 -7.66 -62.03 5.07
C GLU A 268 -6.20 -62.51 4.99
N ARG A 269 -5.74 -63.13 6.07
CA ARG A 269 -4.60 -64.04 5.96
C ARG A 269 -5.07 -65.38 5.44
N ALA A 270 -4.94 -65.61 4.15
CA ALA A 270 -4.87 -66.95 3.59
C ALA A 270 -4.03 -66.94 2.32
N ALA A 271 -2.91 -67.64 2.40
CA ALA A 271 -2.09 -68.25 1.36
C ALA A 271 -2.25 -67.75 -0.08
N MET A 272 -1.22 -67.05 -0.58
CA MET A 272 -0.94 -67.09 -2.02
C MET A 272 0.57 -66.86 -2.31
N VAL A 273 1.05 -67.62 -3.25
CA VAL A 273 2.39 -67.71 -3.81
C VAL A 273 2.99 -66.36 -4.17
N PRO A 274 4.31 -66.08 -3.93
CA PRO A 274 4.92 -64.83 -4.30
C PRO A 274 5.02 -64.66 -5.82
N ALA A 275 4.35 -63.62 -6.32
CA ALA A 275 4.49 -63.14 -7.69
C ALA A 275 5.87 -62.47 -7.89
N PRO A 276 6.48 -62.55 -9.09
CA PRO A 276 7.77 -61.92 -9.36
C PRO A 276 7.68 -60.39 -9.21
N PRO A 277 8.76 -59.72 -8.75
CA PRO A 277 8.76 -58.27 -8.55
C PRO A 277 8.49 -57.53 -9.86
N LEU A 278 7.51 -56.60 -9.82
CA LEU A 278 7.23 -55.68 -10.93
C LEU A 278 8.46 -54.81 -11.20
N PRO A 279 8.79 -54.52 -12.46
CA PRO A 279 9.88 -53.62 -12.79
C PRO A 279 9.62 -52.23 -12.16
N PRO A 280 10.67 -51.54 -11.70
CA PRO A 280 10.51 -50.21 -11.09
C PRO A 280 9.80 -49.27 -12.07
N PRO A 281 8.88 -48.40 -11.59
CA PRO A 281 8.22 -47.42 -12.45
C PRO A 281 9.28 -46.54 -13.14
N PRO A 282 9.06 -46.14 -14.40
CA PRO A 282 10.00 -45.27 -15.09
C PRO A 282 10.20 -43.99 -14.28
N PRO A 283 11.43 -43.43 -14.24
CA PRO A 283 11.71 -42.18 -13.49
C PRO A 283 10.74 -41.10 -13.95
N SER A 284 10.08 -40.44 -12.98
CA SER A 284 9.19 -39.32 -13.25
C SER A 284 9.94 -38.25 -14.07
N PRO A 285 9.33 -37.72 -15.14
CA PRO A 285 9.99 -36.66 -15.93
C PRO A 285 10.43 -35.53 -15.03
N PRO A 286 11.61 -34.92 -15.25
CA PRO A 286 12.07 -33.81 -14.45
C PRO A 286 11.02 -32.68 -14.49
N PRO A 287 10.80 -31.96 -13.38
CA PRO A 287 9.85 -30.86 -13.34
C PRO A 287 10.14 -29.88 -14.48
N PRO A 288 9.12 -29.36 -15.18
CA PRO A 288 9.31 -28.46 -16.29
C PRO A 288 10.16 -27.28 -15.82
N SER A 289 11.23 -26.98 -16.59
CA SER A 289 12.09 -25.83 -16.32
C SER A 289 11.23 -24.56 -16.24
N PRO A 290 11.45 -23.68 -15.25
CA PRO A 290 10.70 -22.44 -15.12
C PRO A 290 10.81 -21.63 -16.42
N PRO A 291 9.73 -20.99 -16.89
CA PRO A 291 9.74 -20.22 -18.13
C PRO A 291 10.89 -19.20 -18.12
N PRO A 292 11.55 -18.96 -19.28
CA PRO A 292 12.67 -18.07 -19.37
C PRO A 292 12.31 -16.69 -18.83
N PRO A 293 13.19 -16.02 -18.11
CA PRO A 293 12.87 -14.80 -17.40
C PRO A 293 12.52 -13.67 -18.38
N GLN A 294 11.29 -13.15 -18.30
CA GLN A 294 10.87 -11.88 -18.94
C GLN A 294 11.64 -10.70 -18.29
N ARG A 295 12.98 -10.66 -18.50
CA ARG A 295 13.90 -9.80 -17.76
C ARG A 295 13.80 -8.31 -18.12
N GLY A 296 13.29 -7.96 -19.31
CA GLY A 296 13.32 -6.59 -19.84
C GLY A 296 12.24 -5.67 -19.22
N VAL A 297 10.97 -6.01 -19.37
CA VAL A 297 9.85 -5.13 -18.96
C VAL A 297 9.76 -4.99 -17.44
N LEU A 298 9.99 -6.07 -16.68
CA LEU A 298 9.94 -6.04 -15.21
C LEU A 298 11.01 -5.13 -14.59
N ARG A 299 12.19 -5.01 -15.19
CA ARG A 299 13.23 -4.09 -14.69
C ARG A 299 12.82 -2.62 -14.85
N VAL A 300 12.12 -2.28 -15.92
CA VAL A 300 11.65 -0.92 -16.19
C VAL A 300 10.32 -0.62 -15.46
N ALA A 301 9.47 -1.63 -15.26
CA ALA A 301 8.17 -1.46 -14.61
C ALA A 301 8.27 -0.98 -13.16
N GLN A 302 9.16 -1.56 -12.36
CA GLN A 302 9.27 -1.24 -10.93
C GLN A 302 9.60 0.24 -10.63
N PRO A 303 10.60 0.89 -11.25
CA PRO A 303 10.86 2.30 -11.01
C PRO A 303 9.72 3.20 -11.49
N LEU A 304 9.06 2.87 -12.62
CA LEU A 304 7.91 3.62 -13.12
C LEU A 304 6.69 3.51 -12.18
N LEU A 305 6.43 2.33 -11.63
CA LEU A 305 5.37 2.13 -10.64
C LEU A 305 5.67 2.87 -9.32
N ARG A 306 6.94 2.97 -8.91
CA ARG A 306 7.34 3.76 -7.75
C ARG A 306 7.16 5.26 -8.02
N LEU A 307 7.49 5.74 -9.21
CA LEU A 307 7.25 7.13 -9.61
C LEU A 307 5.75 7.45 -9.58
N LEU A 308 4.92 6.57 -10.13
CA LEU A 308 3.46 6.71 -10.05
C LEU A 308 2.99 6.76 -8.59
N ALA A 309 3.48 5.85 -7.73
CA ALA A 309 3.14 5.83 -6.31
C ALA A 309 3.59 7.10 -5.56
N LEU A 310 4.76 7.66 -5.92
CA LEU A 310 5.24 8.93 -5.38
C LEU A 310 4.28 10.07 -5.71
N LEU A 311 3.93 10.22 -6.98
CA LEU A 311 3.10 11.33 -7.45
C LEU A 311 1.65 11.21 -6.99
N VAL A 312 1.10 9.99 -6.94
CA VAL A 312 -0.22 9.73 -6.31
C VAL A 312 -0.18 10.04 -4.81
N GLY A 313 0.87 9.61 -4.10
CA GLY A 313 1.08 9.92 -2.68
C GLY A 313 1.26 11.41 -2.42
N TRP A 314 1.97 12.11 -3.31
CA TRP A 314 2.09 13.57 -3.28
C TRP A 314 0.72 14.24 -3.43
N SER A 315 -0.08 13.85 -4.43
CA SER A 315 -1.42 14.39 -4.66
C SER A 315 -2.33 14.21 -3.46
N LEU A 316 -2.27 13.03 -2.83
CA LEU A 316 -3.04 12.75 -1.62
C LEU A 316 -2.66 13.67 -0.47
N THR A 317 -1.35 13.85 -0.22
CA THR A 317 -0.84 14.70 0.85
C THR A 317 -1.13 16.17 0.56
N LEU A 318 -0.97 16.61 -0.68
CA LEU A 318 -1.29 17.98 -1.11
C LEU A 318 -2.77 18.30 -0.90
N SER A 319 -3.65 17.38 -1.27
CA SER A 319 -5.10 17.52 -1.12
C SER A 319 -5.54 17.67 0.35
N VAL A 320 -4.75 17.20 1.30
CA VAL A 320 -5.03 17.36 2.73
C VAL A 320 -4.34 18.61 3.28
N SER A 321 -3.03 18.75 3.06
CA SER A 321 -2.24 19.82 3.69
C SER A 321 -2.49 21.19 3.07
N THR A 322 -2.47 21.31 1.76
CA THR A 322 -2.58 22.59 1.07
C THR A 322 -4.03 23.04 0.91
N TYR A 323 -4.98 22.10 0.76
CA TYR A 323 -6.40 22.42 0.67
C TYR A 323 -6.94 23.05 1.95
N GLY A 324 -6.39 22.68 3.12
CA GLY A 324 -6.70 23.31 4.39
C GLY A 324 -6.30 24.79 4.49
N LEU A 325 -5.33 25.23 3.67
CA LEU A 325 -4.95 26.64 3.52
C LEU A 325 -5.73 27.33 2.39
N PHE A 326 -5.93 26.63 1.29
CA PHE A 326 -6.58 27.15 0.08
C PHE A 326 -8.06 27.43 0.29
N ALA A 327 -8.82 26.46 0.82
CA ALA A 327 -10.27 26.58 0.91
C ALA A 327 -10.73 27.73 1.84
N PRO A 328 -10.17 27.93 3.05
CA PRO A 328 -10.53 29.08 3.87
C PRO A 328 -10.08 30.41 3.28
N ARG A 329 -8.83 30.50 2.77
CA ARG A 329 -8.25 31.76 2.31
C ARG A 329 -8.81 32.23 0.96
N ILE A 330 -9.04 31.30 0.04
CA ILE A 330 -9.41 31.63 -1.36
C ILE A 330 -10.91 31.46 -1.60
N LEU A 331 -11.54 30.44 -0.98
CA LEU A 331 -12.97 30.14 -1.18
C LEU A 331 -13.84 30.62 -0.01
N GLY A 332 -13.24 31.10 1.10
CA GLY A 332 -13.99 31.54 2.27
C GLY A 332 -14.67 30.40 3.05
N PHE A 333 -14.16 29.17 2.93
CA PHE A 333 -14.74 28.03 3.66
C PHE A 333 -14.60 28.23 5.18
N ALA A 334 -15.71 28.12 5.88
CA ALA A 334 -15.68 27.99 7.33
C ALA A 334 -15.19 26.59 7.74
N GLN A 335 -14.66 26.46 8.96
CA GLN A 335 -14.12 25.20 9.49
C GLN A 335 -15.09 24.01 9.38
N PRO A 336 -16.41 24.13 9.63
CA PRO A 336 -17.33 23.03 9.48
C PRO A 336 -17.44 22.50 8.03
N GLN A 337 -17.41 23.42 7.05
CA GLN A 337 -17.48 23.07 5.62
C GLN A 337 -16.22 22.32 5.16
N LEU A 338 -15.05 22.78 5.61
CA LEU A 338 -13.78 22.12 5.34
C LEU A 338 -13.76 20.70 5.93
N SER A 339 -14.18 20.57 7.18
CA SER A 339 -14.25 19.27 7.86
C SER A 339 -15.24 18.31 7.19
N ALA A 340 -16.41 18.81 6.78
CA ALA A 340 -17.40 18.02 6.04
C ALA A 340 -16.84 17.54 4.68
N THR A 341 -16.12 18.42 3.96
CA THR A 341 -15.48 18.07 2.67
C THR A 341 -14.42 16.98 2.86
N TYR A 342 -13.58 17.06 3.88
CA TYR A 342 -12.60 16.03 4.19
C TYR A 342 -13.25 14.70 4.55
N SER A 343 -14.28 14.72 5.39
CA SER A 343 -15.00 13.51 5.81
C SER A 343 -15.71 12.85 4.64
N ALA A 344 -16.38 13.63 3.79
CA ALA A 344 -17.04 13.14 2.59
C ALA A 344 -16.02 12.53 1.60
N GLY A 345 -14.87 13.19 1.38
CA GLY A 345 -13.81 12.69 0.52
C GLY A 345 -13.22 11.37 1.00
N ALA A 346 -13.06 11.23 2.29
CA ALA A 346 -12.54 10.02 2.90
C ALA A 346 -13.57 8.87 2.84
N ALA A 347 -14.84 9.14 3.15
CA ALA A 347 -15.93 8.17 3.00
C ALA A 347 -16.05 7.68 1.55
N LEU A 348 -16.00 8.61 0.58
CA LEU A 348 -16.03 8.26 -0.84
C LEU A 348 -14.84 7.39 -1.24
N THR A 349 -13.63 7.68 -0.74
CA THR A 349 -12.45 6.86 -1.01
C THR A 349 -12.66 5.41 -0.55
N ILE A 350 -13.22 5.21 0.64
CA ILE A 350 -13.54 3.89 1.19
C ILE A 350 -14.58 3.18 0.31
N LEU A 351 -15.66 3.87 -0.04
CA LEU A 351 -16.72 3.31 -0.90
C LEU A 351 -16.17 2.91 -2.27
N VAL A 352 -15.35 3.76 -2.88
CA VAL A 352 -14.68 3.46 -4.16
C VAL A 352 -13.80 2.23 -4.04
N GLN A 353 -13.01 2.09 -2.98
CA GLN A 353 -12.14 0.94 -2.77
C GLN A 353 -12.92 -0.35 -2.52
N LEU A 354 -14.02 -0.30 -1.78
CA LEU A 354 -14.80 -1.51 -1.45
C LEU A 354 -15.75 -1.96 -2.56
N LEU A 355 -16.43 -1.02 -3.21
CA LEU A 355 -17.55 -1.32 -4.12
C LEU A 355 -17.16 -1.15 -5.59
N LEU A 356 -16.47 -0.07 -5.93
CA LEU A 356 -16.22 0.29 -7.32
C LEU A 356 -14.93 -0.36 -7.86
N PHE A 357 -13.85 -0.30 -7.09
CA PHE A 357 -12.53 -0.74 -7.53
C PHE A 357 -12.49 -2.22 -7.95
N PRO A 358 -13.05 -3.20 -7.20
CA PRO A 358 -13.02 -4.60 -7.61
C PRO A 358 -13.74 -4.82 -8.95
N ASN A 359 -14.88 -4.16 -9.16
CA ASN A 359 -15.66 -4.26 -10.39
C ASN A 359 -14.95 -3.61 -11.59
N LEU A 360 -14.28 -2.47 -11.37
CA LEU A 360 -13.49 -1.81 -12.41
C LEU A 360 -12.29 -2.65 -12.82
N VAL A 361 -11.58 -3.21 -11.86
CA VAL A 361 -10.43 -4.09 -12.14
C VAL A 361 -10.88 -5.36 -12.88
N ALA A 362 -12.03 -5.94 -12.52
CA ALA A 362 -12.57 -7.10 -13.22
C ALA A 362 -12.92 -6.81 -14.68
N ARG A 363 -13.41 -5.59 -14.99
CA ARG A 363 -13.84 -5.21 -16.34
C ARG A 363 -12.71 -4.61 -17.19
N LEU A 364 -11.92 -3.70 -16.62
CA LEU A 364 -10.91 -2.89 -17.34
C LEU A 364 -9.48 -3.39 -17.12
N GLY A 365 -9.26 -4.16 -16.04
CA GLY A 365 -7.93 -4.52 -15.55
C GLY A 365 -7.29 -3.44 -14.68
N GLU A 366 -6.24 -3.80 -13.93
CA GLU A 366 -5.55 -2.91 -13.00
C GLU A 366 -4.85 -1.73 -13.68
N HIS A 367 -4.27 -1.94 -14.88
CA HIS A 367 -3.55 -0.89 -15.61
C HIS A 367 -4.47 0.25 -16.05
N ALA A 368 -5.62 -0.09 -16.64
CA ALA A 368 -6.59 0.93 -17.08
C ALA A 368 -7.22 1.63 -15.87
N THR A 369 -7.49 0.90 -14.79
CA THR A 369 -8.03 1.46 -13.54
C THR A 369 -7.04 2.43 -12.90
N ALA A 370 -5.74 2.12 -12.89
CA ALA A 370 -4.69 3.00 -12.38
C ALA A 370 -4.59 4.29 -13.20
N SER A 371 -4.57 4.18 -14.54
CA SER A 371 -4.52 5.35 -15.44
C SER A 371 -5.78 6.22 -15.32
N ALA A 372 -6.96 5.61 -15.24
CA ALA A 372 -8.21 6.34 -15.02
C ALA A 372 -8.19 7.09 -13.68
N GLY A 373 -7.74 6.44 -12.60
CA GLY A 373 -7.57 7.08 -11.29
C GLY A 373 -6.59 8.26 -11.33
N ALA A 374 -5.45 8.11 -12.02
CA ALA A 374 -4.47 9.18 -12.18
C ALA A 374 -5.04 10.37 -12.99
N LEU A 375 -5.80 10.11 -14.05
CA LEU A 375 -6.51 11.14 -14.81
C LEU A 375 -7.55 11.87 -13.96
N MET A 376 -8.32 11.15 -13.14
CA MET A 376 -9.27 11.75 -12.21
C MET A 376 -8.57 12.67 -11.20
N ILE A 377 -7.40 12.27 -10.68
CA ILE A 377 -6.58 13.13 -9.80
C ILE A 377 -6.18 14.40 -10.55
N ALA A 378 -5.60 14.27 -11.74
CA ALA A 378 -5.12 15.42 -12.51
C ALA A 378 -6.25 16.41 -12.85
N LEU A 379 -7.39 15.91 -13.34
CA LEU A 379 -8.56 16.72 -13.65
C LEU A 379 -9.18 17.35 -12.41
N GLY A 380 -9.28 16.61 -11.31
CA GLY A 380 -9.79 17.12 -10.03
C GLY A 380 -8.92 18.23 -9.45
N LEU A 381 -7.58 18.09 -9.50
CA LEU A 381 -6.63 19.12 -9.05
C LEU A 381 -6.69 20.37 -9.95
N THR A 382 -6.74 20.19 -11.27
CA THR A 382 -6.91 21.31 -12.22
C THR A 382 -8.22 22.03 -11.97
N GLY A 383 -9.32 21.31 -11.86
CA GLY A 383 -10.63 21.89 -11.56
C GLY A 383 -10.64 22.65 -10.23
N THR A 384 -10.09 22.04 -9.16
CA THR A 384 -9.96 22.66 -7.84
C THR A 384 -9.16 23.97 -7.91
N SER A 385 -8.15 24.06 -8.76
CA SER A 385 -7.28 25.25 -8.87
C SER A 385 -7.86 26.37 -9.69
N LEU A 386 -8.64 26.05 -10.75
CA LEU A 386 -9.09 27.02 -11.74
C LEU A 386 -10.55 27.47 -11.55
N ILE A 387 -11.40 26.54 -11.09
CA ILE A 387 -12.85 26.80 -10.97
C ILE A 387 -13.14 27.47 -9.63
N ARG A 388 -13.67 28.71 -9.68
CA ARG A 388 -14.11 29.52 -8.55
C ARG A 388 -15.64 29.45 -8.38
N ALA A 389 -16.18 28.27 -8.56
CA ALA A 389 -17.61 28.03 -8.55
C ALA A 389 -18.19 27.95 -7.12
N PRO A 390 -19.53 28.00 -6.99
CA PRO A 390 -20.19 27.85 -5.70
C PRO A 390 -19.78 26.56 -4.99
N LEU A 391 -19.85 26.59 -3.67
CA LEU A 391 -19.41 25.57 -2.73
C LEU A 391 -19.67 24.10 -3.16
N PRO A 392 -20.88 23.73 -3.65
CA PRO A 392 -21.17 22.34 -4.01
C PRO A 392 -20.27 21.80 -5.13
N LEU A 393 -20.03 22.61 -6.16
CA LEU A 393 -19.20 22.18 -7.30
C LEU A 393 -17.73 22.00 -6.90
N HIS A 394 -17.22 22.91 -6.06
CA HIS A 394 -15.85 22.79 -5.59
C HIS A 394 -15.65 21.56 -4.70
N THR A 395 -16.62 21.24 -3.85
CA THR A 395 -16.64 20.00 -3.08
C THR A 395 -16.65 18.78 -4.00
N LEU A 396 -17.47 18.79 -5.07
CA LEU A 396 -17.51 17.69 -6.06
C LEU A 396 -16.14 17.50 -6.74
N LEU A 397 -15.42 18.56 -7.10
CA LEU A 397 -14.08 18.46 -7.67
C LEU A 397 -13.08 17.84 -6.70
N TYR A 398 -13.16 18.22 -5.43
CA TYR A 398 -12.36 17.59 -4.38
C TYR A 398 -12.71 16.10 -4.23
N LEU A 399 -13.99 15.74 -4.20
CA LEU A 399 -14.46 14.36 -4.14
C LEU A 399 -14.00 13.53 -5.34
N PHE A 400 -14.04 14.11 -6.54
CA PHE A 400 -13.57 13.47 -7.77
C PHE A 400 -12.07 13.14 -7.71
N ASN A 401 -11.24 14.07 -7.23
CA ASN A 401 -9.83 13.81 -6.95
C ASN A 401 -9.64 12.69 -5.92
N ARG A 402 -10.43 12.67 -4.84
CA ARG A 402 -10.35 11.65 -3.78
C ARG A 402 -10.71 10.26 -4.28
N ALA A 403 -11.75 10.15 -5.13
CA ALA A 403 -12.12 8.89 -5.79
C ALA A 403 -10.97 8.36 -6.67
N GLY A 404 -10.40 9.24 -7.51
CA GLY A 404 -9.24 8.92 -8.34
C GLY A 404 -8.02 8.45 -7.53
N SER A 405 -7.76 9.10 -6.39
CA SER A 405 -6.66 8.73 -5.49
C SER A 405 -6.84 7.32 -4.92
N GLY A 406 -8.06 6.97 -4.50
CA GLY A 406 -8.36 5.62 -3.99
C GLY A 406 -8.17 4.53 -5.05
N MET A 407 -8.58 4.81 -6.29
CA MET A 407 -8.39 3.89 -7.43
C MET A 407 -6.91 3.72 -7.78
N ALA A 408 -6.19 4.81 -8.02
CA ALA A 408 -4.79 4.78 -8.44
C ALA A 408 -3.89 4.14 -7.38
N ASP A 409 -4.13 4.42 -6.09
CA ASP A 409 -3.37 3.89 -4.96
C ASP A 409 -3.48 2.36 -4.88
N THR A 410 -4.71 1.84 -4.89
CA THR A 410 -4.97 0.40 -4.78
C THR A 410 -4.53 -0.34 -6.05
N ALA A 411 -4.77 0.22 -7.24
CA ALA A 411 -4.33 -0.37 -8.50
C ALA A 411 -2.80 -0.46 -8.59
N THR A 412 -2.07 0.57 -8.15
CA THR A 412 -0.60 0.56 -8.11
C THR A 412 -0.09 -0.56 -7.19
N ALA A 413 -0.68 -0.72 -6.00
CA ALA A 413 -0.32 -1.80 -5.09
C ALA A 413 -0.61 -3.19 -5.71
N THR A 414 -1.71 -3.34 -6.43
CA THR A 414 -2.09 -4.58 -7.14
C THR A 414 -1.10 -4.91 -8.25
N MET A 415 -0.76 -3.94 -9.10
CA MET A 415 0.23 -4.12 -10.17
C MET A 415 1.60 -4.53 -9.63
N VAL A 416 2.06 -3.88 -8.55
CA VAL A 416 3.34 -4.21 -7.91
C VAL A 416 3.31 -5.62 -7.31
N ALA A 417 2.21 -6.00 -6.67
CA ALA A 417 2.05 -7.33 -6.11
C ALA A 417 2.11 -8.42 -7.20
N ARG A 418 1.45 -8.20 -8.34
CA ARG A 418 1.44 -9.12 -9.49
C ARG A 418 2.76 -9.15 -10.27
N ALA A 419 3.42 -8.00 -10.41
CA ALA A 419 4.71 -7.90 -11.09
C ALA A 419 5.88 -8.50 -10.29
N SER A 420 5.68 -8.84 -9.02
CA SER A 420 6.72 -9.44 -8.16
C SER A 420 6.68 -10.95 -8.24
N ARG A 421 7.82 -11.58 -8.54
CA ARG A 421 7.95 -13.03 -8.78
C ARG A 421 7.96 -13.87 -7.51
N THR A 422 8.66 -13.37 -6.49
CA THR A 422 8.82 -14.08 -5.22
C THR A 422 8.12 -13.34 -4.09
N LYS A 423 7.81 -14.05 -3.00
CA LYS A 423 7.23 -13.44 -1.78
C LYS A 423 8.14 -12.35 -1.22
N ASP A 424 9.46 -12.55 -1.26
CA ASP A 424 10.45 -11.59 -0.78
C ASP A 424 10.52 -10.34 -1.65
N GLU A 425 10.51 -10.51 -2.97
CA GLU A 425 10.47 -9.40 -3.92
C GLU A 425 9.19 -8.58 -3.76
N ARG A 426 8.03 -9.23 -3.63
CA ARG A 426 6.73 -8.58 -3.39
C ARG A 426 6.75 -7.76 -2.11
N SER A 427 7.25 -8.35 -1.03
CA SER A 427 7.38 -7.69 0.25
C SER A 427 8.25 -6.44 0.16
N ARG A 428 9.44 -6.58 -0.42
CA ARG A 428 10.36 -5.47 -0.62
C ARG A 428 9.74 -4.35 -1.46
N ASN A 429 9.08 -4.69 -2.56
CA ASN A 429 8.49 -3.71 -3.46
C ASN A 429 7.30 -2.97 -2.83
N LEU A 430 6.42 -3.66 -2.10
CA LEU A 430 5.33 -3.02 -1.35
C LEU A 430 5.86 -2.12 -0.22
N GLY A 431 6.93 -2.54 0.47
CA GLY A 431 7.61 -1.72 1.47
C GLY A 431 8.22 -0.46 0.87
N LEU A 432 8.87 -0.57 -0.30
CA LEU A 432 9.46 0.57 -1.01
C LEU A 432 8.39 1.57 -1.51
N ILE A 433 7.23 1.09 -1.97
CA ILE A 433 6.10 1.99 -2.30
C ILE A 433 5.68 2.81 -1.07
N GLN A 434 5.54 2.17 0.08
CA GLN A 434 5.16 2.87 1.29
C GLN A 434 6.23 3.87 1.75
N SER A 435 7.51 3.52 1.61
CA SER A 435 8.62 4.46 1.84
C SER A 435 8.54 5.68 0.92
N THR A 436 8.25 5.44 -0.35
CA THR A 436 8.09 6.50 -1.36
C THR A 436 6.93 7.45 -0.99
N ARG A 437 5.82 6.90 -0.50
CA ARG A 437 4.68 7.71 0.01
C ARG A 437 5.05 8.47 1.30
N ALA A 438 5.85 7.88 2.16
CA ALA A 438 6.34 8.56 3.36
C ALA A 438 7.26 9.75 3.00
N ALA A 439 8.13 9.59 2.00
CA ALA A 439 8.94 10.69 1.45
C ALA A 439 8.05 11.82 0.90
N ALA A 440 6.99 11.50 0.18
CA ALA A 440 6.03 12.50 -0.29
C ALA A 440 5.43 13.31 0.88
N ARG A 441 5.07 12.64 1.98
CA ARG A 441 4.51 13.32 3.18
C ARG A 441 5.49 14.27 3.87
N ILE A 442 6.80 14.06 3.75
CA ILE A 442 7.81 14.97 4.28
C ILE A 442 7.91 16.22 3.41
N VAL A 443 7.98 16.02 2.10
CA VAL A 443 8.31 17.08 1.14
C VAL A 443 7.09 17.92 0.76
N THR A 444 5.90 17.30 0.63
CA THR A 444 4.70 17.97 0.12
C THR A 444 4.25 19.19 0.92
N PRO A 445 4.20 19.18 2.26
CA PRO A 445 3.78 20.36 3.02
C PRO A 445 4.71 21.56 2.81
N ILE A 446 6.01 21.30 2.70
CA ILE A 446 7.03 22.33 2.51
C ILE A 446 6.91 22.94 1.10
N LEU A 447 6.97 22.11 0.07
CA LEU A 447 6.87 22.57 -1.31
C LEU A 447 5.48 23.11 -1.64
N GLY A 448 4.43 22.43 -1.20
CA GLY A 448 3.05 22.85 -1.42
C GLY A 448 2.74 24.18 -0.74
N GLY A 449 3.20 24.38 0.50
CA GLY A 449 3.07 25.63 1.24
C GLY A 449 3.81 26.78 0.56
N GLU A 450 5.04 26.57 0.11
CA GLU A 450 5.83 27.60 -0.59
C GLU A 450 5.22 27.96 -1.96
N LEU A 451 4.79 26.96 -2.75
CA LEU A 451 4.11 27.21 -4.02
C LEU A 451 2.78 27.95 -3.81
N PHE A 452 2.03 27.58 -2.75
CA PHE A 452 0.81 28.30 -2.37
C PHE A 452 1.10 29.75 -2.01
N ARG A 453 2.09 30.00 -1.15
CA ARG A 453 2.50 31.35 -0.75
C ARG A 453 2.88 32.23 -1.96
N ARG A 454 3.62 31.68 -2.93
CA ARG A 454 4.04 32.41 -4.15
C ARG A 454 2.87 32.74 -5.07
N SER A 455 1.79 31.97 -5.03
CA SER A 455 0.63 32.15 -5.90
C SER A 455 -0.60 32.71 -5.17
N ALA A 456 -0.56 32.88 -3.86
CA ALA A 456 -1.72 33.26 -3.08
C ALA A 456 -2.36 34.59 -3.53
N ASP A 457 -1.53 35.53 -3.93
CA ASP A 457 -1.94 36.86 -4.34
C ASP A 457 -1.85 37.08 -5.88
N ALA A 458 -1.76 35.98 -6.66
CA ALA A 458 -1.71 36.06 -8.12
C ALA A 458 -3.04 36.57 -8.68
N ALA A 459 -2.98 37.50 -9.66
CA ALA A 459 -4.15 38.07 -10.31
C ALA A 459 -5.02 37.02 -11.02
N PHE A 460 -4.37 36.01 -11.64
CA PHE A 460 -5.04 34.89 -12.26
C PHE A 460 -4.86 33.61 -11.40
N ALA A 461 -5.95 32.97 -11.05
CA ALA A 461 -5.98 31.72 -10.25
C ALA A 461 -5.13 31.77 -8.95
N PRO A 462 -5.47 32.64 -7.98
CA PRO A 462 -4.73 32.75 -6.72
C PRO A 462 -4.69 31.43 -5.97
N GLY A 463 -3.51 31.03 -5.47
CA GLY A 463 -3.28 29.77 -4.77
C GLY A 463 -3.28 28.52 -5.65
N ALA A 464 -3.33 28.62 -6.96
CA ALA A 464 -3.45 27.48 -7.90
C ALA A 464 -2.14 26.73 -8.14
N LEU A 465 -0.99 27.39 -8.00
CA LEU A 465 0.30 26.84 -8.43
C LEU A 465 0.63 25.44 -7.90
N PRO A 466 0.43 25.10 -6.61
CA PRO A 466 0.71 23.76 -6.11
C PRO A 466 -0.16 22.68 -6.77
N TYR A 467 -1.42 23.01 -7.06
CA TYR A 467 -2.37 22.07 -7.67
C TYR A 467 -2.07 21.85 -9.14
N LEU A 468 -1.79 22.92 -9.90
CA LEU A 468 -1.43 22.86 -11.32
C LEU A 468 -0.11 22.12 -11.53
N ALA A 469 0.91 22.43 -10.72
CA ALA A 469 2.20 21.74 -10.78
C ALA A 469 2.03 20.23 -10.52
N ASN A 470 1.25 19.87 -9.51
CA ASN A 470 1.00 18.48 -9.20
C ASN A 470 0.12 17.79 -10.26
N SER A 471 -0.91 18.49 -10.78
CA SER A 471 -1.75 17.97 -11.87
C SER A 471 -0.91 17.63 -13.11
N LEU A 472 -0.01 18.51 -13.52
CA LEU A 472 0.90 18.27 -14.65
C LEU A 472 1.80 17.05 -14.40
N CYS A 473 2.37 16.93 -13.19
CA CYS A 473 3.19 15.77 -12.82
C CYS A 473 2.39 14.46 -12.89
N VAL A 474 1.15 14.43 -12.36
CA VAL A 474 0.30 13.24 -12.39
C VAL A 474 -0.16 12.94 -13.81
N LEU A 475 -0.50 13.96 -14.62
CA LEU A 475 -0.88 13.77 -16.00
C LEU A 475 0.25 13.16 -16.84
N ALA A 476 1.49 13.56 -16.59
CA ALA A 476 2.67 12.99 -17.25
C ALA A 476 2.88 11.49 -16.95
N VAL A 477 2.50 11.03 -15.78
CA VAL A 477 2.65 9.61 -15.39
C VAL A 477 1.37 8.77 -15.58
N ALA A 478 0.23 9.40 -15.82
CA ALA A 478 -1.04 8.71 -16.03
C ALA A 478 -1.03 7.66 -17.16
N PRO A 479 -0.30 7.82 -18.27
CA PRO A 479 -0.21 6.79 -19.31
C PRO A 479 0.71 5.62 -18.96
N ILE A 480 1.58 5.73 -17.94
CA ILE A 480 2.57 4.69 -17.60
C ILE A 480 1.93 3.31 -17.45
N PRO A 481 0.83 3.11 -16.70
CA PRO A 481 0.24 1.79 -16.57
C PRO A 481 -0.21 1.19 -17.91
N LEU A 482 -0.79 2.01 -18.81
CA LEU A 482 -1.22 1.54 -20.14
C LEU A 482 -0.04 1.19 -21.03
N LEU A 483 1.06 1.94 -20.97
CA LEU A 483 2.29 1.63 -21.68
C LEU A 483 2.91 0.33 -21.21
N LEU A 484 2.91 0.08 -19.89
CA LEU A 484 3.35 -1.19 -19.32
C LEU A 484 2.48 -2.36 -19.81
N ARG A 485 1.16 -2.21 -19.82
CA ARG A 485 0.24 -3.21 -20.36
C ARG A 485 0.52 -3.51 -21.84
N ARG A 486 0.80 -2.48 -22.62
CA ARG A 486 1.14 -2.66 -24.05
C ARG A 486 2.45 -3.43 -24.21
N ALA A 487 3.47 -3.08 -23.44
CA ALA A 487 4.76 -3.76 -23.47
C ALA A 487 4.64 -5.24 -23.05
N GLU A 488 3.82 -5.54 -22.03
CA GLU A 488 3.54 -6.91 -21.60
C GLU A 488 2.83 -7.74 -22.68
N ARG A 489 1.88 -7.12 -23.41
CA ARG A 489 1.20 -7.78 -24.54
C ARG A 489 2.17 -8.08 -25.67
N MET A 490 2.95 -7.10 -26.12
CA MET A 490 3.94 -7.32 -27.20
C MET A 490 4.92 -8.46 -26.88
N GLN A 491 5.37 -8.57 -25.62
CA GLN A 491 6.24 -9.67 -25.23
C GLN A 491 5.55 -11.04 -25.22
N ARG A 492 4.24 -11.08 -24.95
CA ARG A 492 3.46 -12.32 -25.05
C ARG A 492 3.32 -12.73 -26.50
N ASP A 493 2.93 -11.81 -27.35
CA ASP A 493 2.72 -12.03 -28.79
C ASP A 493 4.03 -12.50 -29.46
N GLU A 494 5.17 -11.87 -29.14
CA GLU A 494 6.50 -12.29 -29.61
C GLU A 494 6.87 -13.71 -29.09
N GLY A 495 6.52 -14.02 -27.82
CA GLY A 495 6.77 -15.34 -27.24
C GLY A 495 5.90 -16.42 -27.86
N GLU A 496 4.65 -16.12 -28.19
CA GLU A 496 3.74 -17.04 -28.89
C GLU A 496 4.17 -17.26 -30.35
N ALA A 497 4.52 -16.21 -31.07
CA ALA A 497 5.04 -16.31 -32.45
C ALA A 497 6.36 -17.08 -32.53
N ALA A 498 7.25 -16.92 -31.54
CA ALA A 498 8.48 -17.70 -31.45
C ALA A 498 8.22 -19.20 -31.12
N ALA A 499 7.14 -19.49 -30.43
CA ALA A 499 6.74 -20.86 -30.10
C ALA A 499 6.00 -21.55 -31.28
N GLU A 500 5.27 -20.79 -32.09
CA GLU A 500 4.57 -21.32 -33.29
C GLU A 500 5.50 -21.43 -34.51
N GLY A 501 6.59 -20.66 -34.55
CA GLY A 501 7.60 -20.74 -35.62
C GLY A 501 8.66 -21.82 -35.43
N LEU A 502 8.60 -22.58 -34.34
CA LEU A 502 9.39 -23.74 -33.99
C LEU A 502 8.56 -25.02 -34.13
#